data_d0a2abe9c2c5bcfed52c22ce59eb3fd0
#
_entry.id   d0a2abe9c2c5bcfed52c22ce59eb3fd0
#
_cell.length_a   1.000
_cell.length_b   1.000
_cell.length_c   1.000
_cell.angle_alpha   90.00
_cell.angle_beta   90.00
_cell.angle_gamma   90.00
#
_symmetry.space_group_name_H-M   'P 1'
#
loop_
_entity.id
_entity.type
_entity.pdbx_description
1 polymer ?
#
loop_
_entity_poly.entity_id
_entity_poly.type
_entity_poly.pdbx_seq_one_letter_code
_entity_poly.pdbx_strand_id
1 'polypeptide(L)'
;GIGNYACSRIPAAIVEHQSINVPNLRGSSITSMAVKAAVKEAIELAGYNVDDFSKEVTLETSNEVIEEEADVVIMGAGTSGLTCACRLLEAGYSVILVEKRDIPGGSMSMTYGGVATAGSKLQYNYDVDGSFRSSAMGTLEGMMNFWQTMEKYHRTEFFNGEMPYMTKQYTVAGDLVDWMAGIGIGFNTMGNYESATQYGASTPYLAPGCYEGGAGYAMMFMAQRVEKYEKGKIIYSTSVTDLIKDESGRVVGFHAKGENGASYTLRGKAVCLASGGFAKNPEMLKKYSPDYADFFFNCASSMTGEGIQMGIDAGGYVECENRALPAFLSSYKSKFELAFIHQSAPGIMANIKGDNIG
;
A
#
# COMPACT_ATOMS: atom_id res chain seq x y z
N GLY A 1 10.37 8.28 -2.85
CA GLY A 1 9.23 8.14 -1.94
C GLY A 1 8.00 8.85 -2.47
N ILE A 2 6.90 8.85 -1.70
CA ILE A 2 5.61 9.50 -2.05
C ILE A 2 5.79 10.96 -2.48
N GLY A 3 6.76 11.67 -1.86
CA GLY A 3 7.09 13.05 -2.20
C GLY A 3 7.51 13.28 -3.63
N ASN A 4 8.05 12.28 -4.31
CA ASN A 4 8.49 12.43 -5.70
C ASN A 4 7.33 12.80 -6.64
N TYR A 5 6.11 12.35 -6.35
CA TYR A 5 4.94 12.78 -7.12
C TYR A 5 4.68 14.28 -6.98
N ALA A 6 4.82 14.83 -5.76
CA ALA A 6 4.68 16.26 -5.57
C ALA A 6 5.79 17.04 -6.28
N CYS A 7 7.03 16.52 -6.25
CA CYS A 7 8.17 17.16 -6.93
C CYS A 7 8.00 17.24 -8.46
N SER A 8 7.24 16.34 -9.08
CA SER A 8 6.96 16.37 -10.51
C SER A 8 5.65 17.08 -10.85
N ARG A 9 4.57 16.80 -10.14
CA ARG A 9 3.22 17.28 -10.47
C ARG A 9 2.94 18.69 -10.01
N ILE A 10 3.44 19.11 -8.83
CA ILE A 10 3.18 20.46 -8.34
C ILE A 10 3.84 21.53 -9.23
N PRO A 11 5.13 21.42 -9.64
CA PRO A 11 5.71 22.37 -10.58
C PRO A 11 4.96 22.42 -11.92
N ALA A 12 4.56 21.26 -12.46
CA ALA A 12 3.80 21.19 -13.70
C ALA A 12 2.47 21.93 -13.58
N ALA A 13 1.72 21.69 -12.50
CA ALA A 13 0.46 22.38 -12.23
C ALA A 13 0.65 23.90 -12.03
N ILE A 14 1.72 24.32 -11.32
CA ILE A 14 2.04 25.75 -11.17
C ILE A 14 2.27 26.41 -12.54
N VAL A 15 3.01 25.74 -13.41
CA VAL A 15 3.27 26.26 -14.78
C VAL A 15 1.98 26.29 -15.60
N GLU A 16 1.16 25.26 -15.53
CA GLU A 16 -0.11 25.16 -16.26
C GLU A 16 -1.09 26.25 -15.85
N HIS A 17 -1.27 26.44 -14.54
CA HIS A 17 -2.22 27.41 -14.01
C HIS A 17 -1.62 28.81 -13.78
N GLN A 18 -0.31 28.97 -13.98
CA GLN A 18 0.41 30.23 -13.68
C GLN A 18 0.13 30.73 -12.25
N SER A 19 0.07 29.78 -11.30
CA SER A 19 -0.27 30.08 -9.90
C SER A 19 0.39 29.10 -8.93
N ILE A 20 0.87 29.60 -7.79
CA ILE A 20 1.36 28.80 -6.67
C ILE A 20 0.22 28.23 -5.80
N ASN A 21 -1.01 28.72 -6.01
CA ASN A 21 -2.19 28.29 -5.25
C ASN A 21 -2.84 27.01 -5.81
N VAL A 22 -2.10 26.23 -6.59
CA VAL A 22 -2.54 24.89 -7.00
C VAL A 22 -2.83 24.01 -5.78
N PRO A 23 -3.80 23.07 -5.83
CA PRO A 23 -4.07 22.16 -4.73
C PRO A 23 -2.85 21.32 -4.34
N ASN A 24 -2.77 20.94 -3.06
CA ASN A 24 -1.77 19.99 -2.62
C ASN A 24 -2.21 18.57 -3.01
N LEU A 25 -1.26 17.73 -3.41
CA LEU A 25 -1.54 16.32 -3.66
C LEU A 25 -1.89 15.59 -2.36
N ARG A 26 -3.04 14.94 -2.33
CA ARG A 26 -3.48 14.15 -1.18
C ARG A 26 -2.57 12.93 -0.97
N GLY A 27 -2.00 12.86 0.22
CA GLY A 27 -0.99 11.86 0.58
C GLY A 27 0.45 12.34 0.39
N SER A 28 0.67 13.53 -0.23
CA SER A 28 1.98 14.18 -0.37
C SER A 28 1.93 15.67 -0.01
N SER A 29 1.03 16.06 0.91
CA SER A 29 0.74 17.46 1.22
C SER A 29 1.96 18.23 1.73
N ILE A 30 2.77 17.62 2.62
CA ILE A 30 3.97 18.27 3.16
C ILE A 30 4.97 18.59 2.05
N THR A 31 5.23 17.64 1.16
CA THR A 31 6.12 17.86 0.02
C THR A 31 5.53 18.87 -0.97
N SER A 32 4.22 18.83 -1.21
CA SER A 32 3.54 19.83 -2.04
C SER A 32 3.74 21.25 -1.49
N MET A 33 3.59 21.41 -0.17
CA MET A 33 3.82 22.71 0.50
C MET A 33 5.27 23.15 0.40
N ALA A 34 6.23 22.23 0.58
CA ALA A 34 7.67 22.54 0.47
C ALA A 34 8.03 22.98 -0.96
N VAL A 35 7.51 22.29 -1.98
CA VAL A 35 7.73 22.67 -3.39
C VAL A 35 7.17 24.07 -3.67
N LYS A 36 5.94 24.34 -3.22
CA LYS A 36 5.32 25.66 -3.39
C LYS A 36 6.10 26.77 -2.67
N ALA A 37 6.62 26.50 -1.47
CA ALA A 37 7.46 27.44 -0.74
C ALA A 37 8.76 27.74 -1.50
N ALA A 38 9.42 26.71 -2.05
CA ALA A 38 10.63 26.90 -2.86
C ALA A 38 10.37 27.70 -4.14
N VAL A 39 9.22 27.46 -4.81
CA VAL A 39 8.82 28.24 -5.99
C VAL A 39 8.54 29.69 -5.62
N LYS A 40 7.86 29.93 -4.49
CA LYS A 40 7.64 31.29 -3.97
C LYS A 40 8.95 32.03 -3.76
N GLU A 41 9.92 31.43 -3.08
CA GLU A 41 11.24 31.99 -2.87
C GLU A 41 11.97 32.29 -4.20
N ALA A 42 11.87 31.38 -5.17
CA ALA A 42 12.46 31.57 -6.49
C ALA A 42 11.85 32.77 -7.25
N ILE A 43 10.53 32.99 -7.14
CA ILE A 43 9.85 34.16 -7.72
C ILE A 43 10.37 35.45 -7.09
N GLU A 44 10.49 35.50 -5.77
CA GLU A 44 11.01 36.66 -5.03
C GLU A 44 12.47 36.95 -5.40
N LEU A 45 13.32 35.92 -5.47
CA LEU A 45 14.74 36.05 -5.89
C LEU A 45 14.90 36.52 -7.33
N ALA A 46 13.95 36.17 -8.20
CA ALA A 46 13.92 36.65 -9.58
C ALA A 46 13.40 38.11 -9.72
N GLY A 47 13.02 38.75 -8.61
CA GLY A 47 12.58 40.14 -8.57
C GLY A 47 11.10 40.35 -8.95
N TYR A 48 10.31 39.28 -8.95
CA TYR A 48 8.87 39.36 -9.23
C TYR A 48 8.04 39.41 -7.93
N ASN A 49 6.83 39.97 -8.02
CA ASN A 49 5.88 39.94 -6.93
C ASN A 49 5.15 38.59 -6.90
N VAL A 50 5.17 37.91 -5.75
CA VAL A 50 4.47 36.60 -5.55
C VAL A 50 2.96 36.71 -5.77
N ASP A 51 2.35 37.86 -5.46
CA ASP A 51 0.92 38.07 -5.62
C ASP A 51 0.47 37.94 -7.09
N ASP A 52 1.34 38.25 -8.05
CA ASP A 52 1.07 38.10 -9.48
C ASP A 52 0.89 36.61 -9.89
N PHE A 53 1.45 35.71 -9.08
CA PHE A 53 1.39 34.25 -9.26
C PHE A 53 0.54 33.55 -8.19
N SER A 54 -0.32 34.29 -7.50
CA SER A 54 -1.15 33.77 -6.38
C SER A 54 -2.65 33.76 -6.71
N LYS A 55 -2.99 33.67 -7.97
CA LYS A 55 -4.40 33.60 -8.42
C LYS A 55 -5.06 32.34 -7.85
N GLU A 56 -6.33 32.45 -7.50
CA GLU A 56 -7.12 31.29 -7.12
C GLU A 56 -7.22 30.31 -8.30
N VAL A 57 -6.90 29.06 -8.05
CA VAL A 57 -7.01 27.98 -9.04
C VAL A 57 -8.34 27.28 -8.79
N THR A 58 -9.30 27.54 -9.66
CA THR A 58 -10.54 26.78 -9.68
C THR A 58 -10.33 25.55 -10.53
N LEU A 59 -10.47 24.36 -9.92
CA LEU A 59 -10.45 23.10 -10.69
C LEU A 59 -11.69 23.10 -11.60
N GLU A 60 -11.46 22.83 -12.87
CA GLU A 60 -12.58 22.67 -13.80
C GLU A 60 -13.45 21.50 -13.38
N THR A 61 -14.74 21.76 -13.19
CA THR A 61 -15.71 20.71 -12.95
C THR A 61 -16.13 20.12 -14.29
N SER A 62 -16.09 18.80 -14.40
CA SER A 62 -16.53 18.07 -15.58
C SER A 62 -17.87 17.38 -15.30
N ASN A 63 -18.81 17.48 -16.24
CA ASN A 63 -20.00 16.64 -16.26
C ASN A 63 -19.89 15.52 -17.30
N GLU A 64 -18.66 15.21 -17.70
CA GLU A 64 -18.39 14.20 -18.71
C GLU A 64 -18.79 12.81 -18.19
N VAL A 65 -19.39 12.03 -19.07
CA VAL A 65 -19.69 10.61 -18.86
C VAL A 65 -18.76 9.82 -19.75
N ILE A 66 -17.87 9.04 -19.12
CA ILE A 66 -16.81 8.30 -19.79
C ILE A 66 -17.13 6.81 -19.67
N GLU A 67 -17.26 6.13 -20.78
CA GLU A 67 -17.44 4.68 -20.85
C GLU A 67 -16.19 4.05 -21.46
N GLU A 68 -15.57 3.11 -20.72
CA GLU A 68 -14.39 2.41 -21.19
C GLU A 68 -14.46 0.91 -20.84
N GLU A 69 -13.77 0.11 -21.64
CA GLU A 69 -13.67 -1.32 -21.47
C GLU A 69 -12.21 -1.78 -21.48
N ALA A 70 -11.92 -2.78 -20.67
CA ALA A 70 -10.64 -3.48 -20.65
C ALA A 70 -10.84 -4.99 -20.40
N ASP A 71 -9.80 -5.79 -20.53
CA ASP A 71 -9.89 -7.19 -20.10
C ASP A 71 -10.14 -7.29 -18.60
N VAL A 72 -9.47 -6.44 -17.81
CA VAL A 72 -9.62 -6.39 -16.35
C VAL A 72 -9.74 -4.95 -15.86
N VAL A 73 -10.73 -4.68 -15.02
CA VAL A 73 -10.85 -3.41 -14.29
C VAL A 73 -10.54 -3.64 -12.82
N ILE A 74 -9.72 -2.75 -12.23
CA ILE A 74 -9.15 -2.92 -10.88
C ILE A 74 -9.49 -1.71 -10.02
N MET A 75 -10.10 -1.94 -8.86
CA MET A 75 -10.37 -0.92 -7.86
C MET A 75 -9.18 -0.83 -6.88
N GLY A 76 -8.41 0.24 -6.95
CA GLY A 76 -7.31 0.58 -6.06
C GLY A 76 -5.93 0.34 -6.66
N ALA A 77 -5.08 1.38 -6.66
CA ALA A 77 -3.67 1.35 -7.07
C ALA A 77 -2.73 1.20 -5.85
N GLY A 78 -3.11 0.37 -4.89
CA GLY A 78 -2.24 -0.13 -3.83
C GLY A 78 -1.35 -1.27 -4.32
N THR A 79 -0.60 -1.92 -3.42
CA THR A 79 0.32 -3.02 -3.76
C THR A 79 -0.38 -4.11 -4.55
N SER A 80 -1.53 -4.59 -4.09
CA SER A 80 -2.26 -5.69 -4.73
C SER A 80 -2.72 -5.32 -6.14
N GLY A 81 -3.33 -4.13 -6.30
CA GLY A 81 -3.82 -3.67 -7.60
C GLY A 81 -2.69 -3.43 -8.61
N LEU A 82 -1.62 -2.78 -8.18
CA LEU A 82 -0.44 -2.53 -9.04
C LEU A 82 0.25 -3.83 -9.45
N THR A 83 0.44 -4.77 -8.51
CA THR A 83 1.03 -6.08 -8.82
C THR A 83 0.17 -6.85 -9.82
N CYS A 84 -1.15 -6.91 -9.56
CA CYS A 84 -2.11 -7.54 -10.46
C CYS A 84 -2.05 -6.92 -11.87
N ALA A 85 -2.10 -5.60 -11.96
CA ALA A 85 -2.02 -4.88 -13.23
C ALA A 85 -0.74 -5.15 -13.99
N CYS A 86 0.43 -5.06 -13.35
CA CYS A 86 1.71 -5.35 -14.01
C CYS A 86 1.75 -6.78 -14.56
N ARG A 87 1.29 -7.76 -13.79
CA ARG A 87 1.28 -9.18 -14.23
C ARG A 87 0.31 -9.41 -15.38
N LEU A 88 -0.86 -8.80 -15.35
CA LEU A 88 -1.84 -8.89 -16.45
C LEU A 88 -1.33 -8.24 -17.73
N LEU A 89 -0.72 -7.06 -17.63
CA LEU A 89 -0.14 -6.36 -18.77
C LEU A 89 1.02 -7.14 -19.40
N GLU A 90 1.88 -7.75 -18.59
CA GLU A 90 2.93 -8.65 -19.07
C GLU A 90 2.36 -9.88 -19.79
N ALA A 91 1.20 -10.36 -19.39
CA ALA A 91 0.47 -11.43 -20.05
C ALA A 91 -0.32 -10.96 -21.29
N GLY A 92 -0.27 -9.66 -21.63
CA GLY A 92 -0.88 -9.08 -22.83
C GLY A 92 -2.32 -8.62 -22.68
N TYR A 93 -2.90 -8.70 -21.47
CA TYR A 93 -4.25 -8.19 -21.20
C TYR A 93 -4.27 -6.67 -21.08
N SER A 94 -5.41 -6.06 -21.39
CA SER A 94 -5.67 -4.65 -21.12
C SER A 94 -6.21 -4.45 -19.70
N VAL A 95 -5.77 -3.35 -19.06
CA VAL A 95 -6.09 -3.09 -17.65
C VAL A 95 -6.42 -1.62 -17.42
N ILE A 96 -7.52 -1.37 -16.71
CA ILE A 96 -7.84 -0.04 -16.16
C ILE A 96 -7.87 -0.15 -14.64
N LEU A 97 -7.00 0.65 -13.96
CA LEU A 97 -7.05 0.84 -12.51
C LEU A 97 -7.75 2.14 -12.17
N VAL A 98 -8.53 2.13 -11.10
CA VAL A 98 -9.11 3.35 -10.50
C VAL A 98 -8.55 3.53 -9.09
N GLU A 99 -7.98 4.71 -8.82
CA GLU A 99 -7.43 5.09 -7.53
C GLU A 99 -8.10 6.36 -7.01
N LYS A 100 -8.62 6.30 -5.78
CA LYS A 100 -9.33 7.44 -5.19
C LYS A 100 -8.42 8.56 -4.70
N ARG A 101 -7.14 8.29 -4.55
CA ARG A 101 -6.12 9.30 -4.20
C ARG A 101 -5.46 9.85 -5.45
N ASP A 102 -4.75 10.96 -5.28
CA ASP A 102 -3.97 11.59 -6.35
C ASP A 102 -2.68 10.83 -6.68
N ILE A 103 -2.32 9.87 -5.83
CA ILE A 103 -1.06 9.11 -5.88
C ILE A 103 -1.32 7.62 -5.65
N PRO A 104 -0.55 6.73 -6.28
CA PRO A 104 -0.64 5.29 -6.05
C PRO A 104 0.03 4.85 -4.73
N GLY A 105 -0.11 3.58 -4.41
CA GLY A 105 0.66 2.88 -3.40
C GLY A 105 -0.09 2.59 -2.09
N GLY A 106 -1.24 3.22 -1.87
CA GLY A 106 -2.06 2.94 -0.69
C GLY A 106 -1.27 2.98 0.62
N SER A 107 -1.58 2.08 1.54
CA SER A 107 -0.89 1.99 2.85
C SER A 107 0.55 1.49 2.74
N MET A 108 0.91 0.72 1.69
CA MET A 108 2.30 0.26 1.50
C MET A 108 3.27 1.44 1.43
N SER A 109 2.89 2.53 0.77
CA SER A 109 3.72 3.73 0.67
C SER A 109 4.07 4.37 2.01
N MET A 110 3.38 4.01 3.09
CA MET A 110 3.57 4.51 4.45
C MET A 110 4.32 3.50 5.33
N THR A 111 4.72 2.36 4.79
CA THR A 111 5.47 1.33 5.51
C THR A 111 6.97 1.45 5.26
N TYR A 112 7.76 0.71 6.03
CA TYR A 112 9.19 0.55 5.75
C TYR A 112 9.48 -0.32 4.53
N GLY A 113 8.45 -0.99 3.97
CA GLY A 113 8.60 -1.78 2.75
C GLY A 113 9.08 -3.21 2.97
N GLY A 114 8.99 -3.71 4.20
CA GLY A 114 9.27 -5.12 4.47
C GLY A 114 8.26 -6.03 3.79
N VAL A 115 8.74 -7.06 3.11
CA VAL A 115 7.91 -8.08 2.46
C VAL A 115 8.16 -9.43 3.11
N ALA A 116 7.15 -9.96 3.81
CA ALA A 116 7.22 -11.31 4.36
C ALA A 116 7.23 -12.33 3.21
N THR A 117 8.33 -13.04 3.05
CA THR A 117 8.52 -13.99 1.96
C THR A 117 9.34 -15.20 2.38
N ALA A 118 9.22 -16.28 1.64
CA ALA A 118 10.05 -17.47 1.75
C ALA A 118 10.39 -17.99 0.35
N GLY A 119 11.60 -18.52 0.20
CA GLY A 119 12.04 -19.14 -1.06
C GLY A 119 12.48 -18.18 -2.16
N SER A 120 12.57 -16.87 -1.90
CA SER A 120 13.17 -15.93 -2.83
C SER A 120 14.69 -16.12 -2.94
N LYS A 121 15.23 -16.00 -4.12
CA LYS A 121 16.69 -16.02 -4.38
C LYS A 121 17.43 -14.92 -3.62
N LEU A 122 16.76 -13.82 -3.31
CA LEU A 122 17.34 -12.70 -2.55
C LEU A 122 17.50 -13.00 -1.06
N GLN A 123 16.88 -14.07 -0.55
CA GLN A 123 17.01 -14.49 0.86
C GLN A 123 18.25 -15.33 1.11
N TYR A 124 18.97 -15.72 0.07
CA TYR A 124 20.22 -16.45 0.16
C TYR A 124 21.35 -15.44 0.41
N ASN A 125 21.81 -15.35 1.67
CA ASN A 125 23.01 -14.61 2.01
C ASN A 125 24.23 -15.49 1.85
N TYR A 126 25.27 -14.94 1.21
CA TYR A 126 26.60 -15.51 1.21
C TYR A 126 27.42 -14.90 2.35
N ASP A 127 28.17 -15.71 3.06
CA ASP A 127 29.18 -15.20 3.97
C ASP A 127 30.32 -14.50 3.20
N VAL A 128 31.12 -13.73 3.94
CA VAL A 128 32.30 -13.02 3.40
C VAL A 128 33.30 -13.99 2.73
N ASP A 129 33.27 -15.26 3.12
CA ASP A 129 34.08 -16.33 2.53
C ASP A 129 33.43 -17.02 1.32
N GLY A 130 32.25 -16.55 0.89
CA GLY A 130 31.49 -17.13 -0.22
C GLY A 130 30.70 -18.40 0.16
N SER A 131 30.69 -18.79 1.42
CA SER A 131 29.87 -19.90 1.89
C SER A 131 28.38 -19.51 1.95
N PHE A 132 27.52 -20.49 1.60
CA PHE A 132 26.09 -20.30 1.55
C PHE A 132 25.49 -20.36 2.96
N ARG A 133 24.92 -19.26 3.43
CA ARG A 133 24.03 -19.26 4.59
C ARG A 133 22.60 -19.49 4.17
N SER A 134 22.11 -20.72 4.21
CA SER A 134 20.67 -20.93 4.26
C SER A 134 20.21 -20.65 5.69
N SER A 135 19.49 -19.58 5.94
CA SER A 135 18.64 -19.60 7.12
C SER A 135 17.53 -20.63 6.85
N ALA A 136 17.29 -21.57 7.76
CA ALA A 136 16.20 -22.53 7.63
C ALA A 136 14.84 -21.85 7.38
N MET A 137 14.75 -20.57 7.63
CA MET A 137 13.60 -19.70 7.48
C MET A 137 13.46 -19.05 6.12
N GLY A 138 14.50 -19.02 5.29
CA GLY A 138 14.40 -18.60 3.89
C GLY A 138 13.67 -19.64 3.03
N THR A 139 13.32 -20.80 3.58
CA THR A 139 12.57 -21.84 2.90
C THR A 139 11.08 -21.78 3.26
N LEU A 140 10.23 -22.26 2.34
CA LEU A 140 8.79 -22.42 2.61
C LEU A 140 8.56 -23.32 3.84
N GLU A 141 9.29 -24.43 3.94
CA GLU A 141 9.19 -25.37 5.09
C GLU A 141 9.55 -24.66 6.41
N GLY A 142 10.65 -23.93 6.45
CA GLY A 142 11.05 -23.17 7.63
C GLY A 142 10.01 -22.14 8.05
N MET A 143 9.42 -21.43 7.11
CA MET A 143 8.36 -20.47 7.37
C MET A 143 7.09 -21.14 7.90
N MET A 144 6.68 -22.27 7.32
CA MET A 144 5.50 -23.00 7.77
C MET A 144 5.70 -23.58 9.16
N ASN A 145 6.89 -24.10 9.46
CA ASN A 145 7.26 -24.59 10.80
C ASN A 145 7.26 -23.44 11.84
N PHE A 146 7.70 -22.25 11.43
CA PHE A 146 7.61 -21.06 12.29
C PHE A 146 6.16 -20.76 12.65
N TRP A 147 5.26 -20.65 11.69
CA TRP A 147 3.87 -20.35 11.93
C TRP A 147 3.16 -21.43 12.77
N GLN A 148 3.43 -22.70 12.51
CA GLN A 148 2.93 -23.81 13.35
C GLN A 148 3.44 -23.72 14.79
N THR A 149 4.69 -23.30 14.97
CA THR A 149 5.27 -23.09 16.29
C THR A 149 4.61 -21.91 17.00
N MET A 150 4.41 -20.80 16.30
CA MET A 150 3.71 -19.63 16.83
C MET A 150 2.26 -19.96 17.21
N GLU A 151 1.56 -20.73 16.40
CA GLU A 151 0.22 -21.24 16.71
C GLU A 151 0.19 -22.01 18.04
N LYS A 152 1.17 -22.86 18.24
CA LYS A 152 1.30 -23.65 19.48
C LYS A 152 1.57 -22.77 20.72
N TYR A 153 2.39 -21.73 20.61
CA TYR A 153 2.79 -20.89 21.75
C TYR A 153 1.82 -19.74 22.04
N HIS A 154 1.15 -19.21 21.06
CA HIS A 154 0.29 -18.02 21.17
C HIS A 154 -1.20 -18.33 21.21
N ARG A 155 -1.59 -19.60 21.42
CA ARG A 155 -2.98 -20.06 21.41
C ARG A 155 -3.68 -19.90 20.06
N THR A 156 -3.97 -21.02 19.55
CA THR A 156 -4.58 -21.51 18.32
C THR A 156 -5.77 -20.78 17.73
N GLU A 157 -6.34 -19.80 18.40
CA GLU A 157 -7.52 -19.08 17.90
C GLU A 157 -7.21 -18.14 16.74
N PHE A 158 -5.93 -17.74 16.59
CA PHE A 158 -5.52 -16.81 15.52
C PHE A 158 -5.34 -17.47 14.15
N PHE A 159 -5.02 -18.76 14.10
CA PHE A 159 -4.65 -19.43 12.85
C PHE A 159 -5.58 -20.59 12.48
N ASN A 160 -6.59 -20.86 13.28
CA ASN A 160 -7.53 -21.96 13.04
C ASN A 160 -8.28 -21.73 11.72
N GLY A 161 -7.91 -22.52 10.70
CA GLY A 161 -8.46 -22.41 9.34
C GLY A 161 -7.66 -21.55 8.36
N GLU A 162 -6.64 -20.80 8.78
CA GLU A 162 -5.86 -19.91 7.89
C GLU A 162 -4.62 -20.56 7.27
N MET A 163 -4.16 -21.69 7.80
CA MET A 163 -2.96 -22.37 7.30
C MET A 163 -2.98 -22.61 5.77
N PRO A 164 -4.11 -22.95 5.12
CA PRO A 164 -4.14 -23.09 3.67
C PRO A 164 -3.85 -21.78 2.93
N TYR A 165 -4.36 -20.65 3.42
CA TYR A 165 -4.12 -19.32 2.83
C TYR A 165 -2.67 -18.90 3.03
N MET A 166 -2.12 -19.08 4.23
CA MET A 166 -0.72 -18.77 4.54
C MET A 166 0.23 -19.65 3.71
N THR A 167 -0.04 -20.94 3.59
CA THR A 167 0.73 -21.84 2.74
C THR A 167 0.74 -21.35 1.31
N LYS A 168 -0.42 -20.99 0.76
CA LYS A 168 -0.52 -20.46 -0.60
C LYS A 168 0.23 -19.14 -0.74
N GLN A 169 0.09 -18.23 0.22
CA GLN A 169 0.79 -16.95 0.22
C GLN A 169 2.30 -17.13 0.16
N TYR A 170 2.86 -17.94 1.05
CA TYR A 170 4.30 -18.15 1.10
C TYR A 170 4.83 -18.99 -0.08
N THR A 171 4.02 -19.89 -0.62
CA THR A 171 4.39 -20.65 -1.83
C THR A 171 4.67 -19.72 -3.02
N VAL A 172 3.95 -18.60 -3.14
CA VAL A 172 4.11 -17.67 -4.26
C VAL A 172 4.95 -16.42 -3.91
N ALA A 173 5.21 -16.18 -2.63
CA ALA A 173 5.85 -14.95 -2.18
C ALA A 173 7.30 -14.84 -2.66
N GLY A 174 8.05 -15.93 -2.67
CA GLY A 174 9.42 -15.97 -3.18
C GLY A 174 9.50 -15.60 -4.66
N ASP A 175 8.67 -16.23 -5.47
CA ASP A 175 8.60 -15.96 -6.91
C ASP A 175 8.13 -14.53 -7.19
N LEU A 176 7.22 -14.00 -6.37
CA LEU A 176 6.76 -12.61 -6.48
C LEU A 176 7.92 -11.63 -6.23
N VAL A 177 8.69 -11.83 -5.19
CA VAL A 177 9.84 -10.97 -4.85
C VAL A 177 10.91 -11.07 -5.94
N ASP A 178 11.21 -12.27 -6.42
CA ASP A 178 12.14 -12.48 -7.52
C ASP A 178 11.69 -11.79 -8.80
N TRP A 179 10.39 -11.85 -9.11
CA TRP A 179 9.81 -11.12 -10.24
C TRP A 179 9.92 -9.60 -10.04
N MET A 180 9.61 -9.08 -8.85
CA MET A 180 9.73 -7.65 -8.56
C MET A 180 11.17 -7.17 -8.74
N ALA A 181 12.15 -7.94 -8.27
CA ALA A 181 13.57 -7.65 -8.52
C ALA A 181 13.92 -7.70 -10.00
N GLY A 182 13.40 -8.67 -10.71
CA GLY A 182 13.61 -8.85 -12.15
C GLY A 182 13.07 -7.70 -13.01
N ILE A 183 12.03 -7.01 -12.56
CA ILE A 183 11.50 -5.81 -13.25
C ILE A 183 12.23 -4.52 -12.86
N GLY A 184 13.20 -4.57 -11.94
CA GLY A 184 14.05 -3.44 -11.56
C GLY A 184 13.73 -2.80 -10.20
N ILE A 185 12.89 -3.44 -9.37
CA ILE A 185 12.70 -3.00 -7.98
C ILE A 185 13.90 -3.48 -7.16
N GLY A 186 14.68 -2.53 -6.64
CA GLY A 186 15.81 -2.81 -5.77
C GLY A 186 15.37 -3.28 -4.38
N PHE A 187 16.02 -4.32 -3.87
CA PHE A 187 15.81 -4.83 -2.52
C PHE A 187 17.14 -4.85 -1.77
N ASN A 188 17.16 -4.26 -0.58
CA ASN A 188 18.26 -4.41 0.34
C ASN A 188 18.03 -5.65 1.21
N THR A 189 18.98 -6.53 1.30
CA THR A 189 18.94 -7.63 2.27
C THR A 189 19.28 -7.09 3.66
N MET A 190 18.49 -7.45 4.67
CA MET A 190 18.94 -7.19 6.04
C MET A 190 20.13 -8.07 6.39
N GLY A 191 21.23 -7.42 6.74
CA GLY A 191 22.30 -8.08 7.46
C GLY A 191 21.75 -8.61 8.79
N ASN A 192 22.07 -9.87 9.07
CA ASN A 192 21.99 -10.56 10.36
C ASN A 192 20.94 -10.04 11.35
N TYR A 193 19.72 -10.50 11.26
CA TYR A 193 18.75 -10.39 12.34
C TYR A 193 18.93 -11.57 13.29
N GLU A 194 19.96 -11.51 14.12
CA GLU A 194 20.15 -12.46 15.22
C GLU A 194 19.10 -12.28 16.34
N SER A 195 18.38 -11.19 16.36
CA SER A 195 17.41 -10.89 17.42
C SER A 195 16.08 -11.63 17.32
N ALA A 196 15.81 -12.32 16.23
CA ALA A 196 14.63 -13.19 16.15
C ALA A 196 14.85 -14.56 16.77
N THR A 197 16.02 -14.80 17.36
CA THR A 197 16.35 -16.07 18.01
C THR A 197 15.60 -16.34 19.31
N GLN A 198 14.90 -15.36 19.87
CA GLN A 198 14.11 -15.56 21.08
C GLN A 198 12.99 -16.61 20.91
N TYR A 199 12.60 -16.92 19.67
CA TYR A 199 11.65 -17.96 19.32
C TYR A 199 12.20 -18.99 18.32
N GLY A 200 13.49 -19.02 18.10
CA GLY A 200 14.13 -19.98 17.18
C GLY A 200 13.85 -19.70 15.69
N ALA A 201 13.40 -18.53 15.36
CA ALA A 201 12.91 -18.22 14.03
C ALA A 201 13.29 -16.80 13.62
N SER A 202 14.21 -16.67 12.66
CA SER A 202 14.45 -15.41 11.98
C SER A 202 13.35 -15.19 10.95
N THR A 203 12.52 -14.16 11.10
CA THR A 203 11.59 -13.75 10.06
C THR A 203 12.39 -13.29 8.84
N PRO A 204 12.17 -13.84 7.65
CA PRO A 204 12.77 -13.34 6.44
C PRO A 204 12.09 -12.03 6.06
N TYR A 205 12.44 -10.96 6.75
CA TYR A 205 12.11 -9.64 6.27
C TYR A 205 13.12 -9.27 5.19
N LEU A 206 12.62 -8.98 4.03
CA LEU A 206 13.31 -8.06 3.16
C LEU A 206 13.19 -6.70 3.85
N ALA A 207 14.30 -6.15 4.31
CA ALA A 207 14.34 -5.04 5.25
C ALA A 207 13.69 -3.76 4.78
N PRO A 208 13.39 -2.87 5.71
CA PRO A 208 13.11 -1.46 5.43
C PRO A 208 14.28 -0.86 4.68
N GLY A 209 14.02 -0.23 3.60
CA GLY A 209 15.05 0.06 2.63
C GLY A 209 15.28 -1.10 1.67
N CYS A 210 14.47 -2.13 1.76
CA CYS A 210 14.38 -3.20 0.77
C CYS A 210 14.13 -2.65 -0.61
N TYR A 211 13.39 -1.58 -0.67
CA TYR A 211 13.27 -0.82 -1.88
C TYR A 211 14.27 0.34 -1.80
N GLU A 212 15.23 0.39 -2.68
CA GLU A 212 16.02 1.61 -2.88
C GLU A 212 15.05 2.78 -3.05
N GLY A 213 15.08 3.74 -2.12
CA GLY A 213 14.11 4.84 -2.09
C GLY A 213 12.82 4.57 -1.29
N GLY A 214 12.68 3.39 -0.66
CA GLY A 214 11.54 3.01 0.20
C GLY A 214 10.31 2.51 -0.54
N ALA A 215 9.33 2.01 0.22
CA ALA A 215 8.12 1.40 -0.32
C ALA A 215 7.32 2.31 -1.26
N GLY A 216 7.28 3.61 -0.97
CA GLY A 216 6.62 4.58 -1.84
C GLY A 216 7.28 4.67 -3.21
N TYR A 217 8.61 4.49 -3.31
CA TYR A 217 9.31 4.46 -4.59
C TYR A 217 8.94 3.21 -5.39
N ALA A 218 8.91 2.04 -4.76
CA ALA A 218 8.53 0.81 -5.42
C ALA A 218 7.10 0.88 -6.00
N MET A 219 6.17 1.45 -5.23
CA MET A 219 4.78 1.64 -5.71
C MET A 219 4.70 2.62 -6.87
N MET A 220 5.47 3.71 -6.83
CA MET A 220 5.59 4.65 -7.94
C MET A 220 6.16 3.97 -9.19
N PHE A 221 7.22 3.18 -9.02
CA PHE A 221 7.83 2.44 -10.12
C PHE A 221 6.83 1.49 -10.79
N MET A 222 6.04 0.75 -9.99
CA MET A 222 5.00 -0.13 -10.52
C MET A 222 3.89 0.64 -11.23
N ALA A 223 3.46 1.78 -10.70
CA ALA A 223 2.46 2.62 -11.35
C ALA A 223 2.96 3.15 -12.69
N GLN A 224 4.18 3.69 -12.73
CA GLN A 224 4.81 4.12 -13.99
C GLN A 224 4.98 2.98 -14.99
N ARG A 225 5.24 1.76 -14.49
CA ARG A 225 5.30 0.58 -15.34
C ARG A 225 3.93 0.27 -15.97
N VAL A 226 2.84 0.34 -15.21
CA VAL A 226 1.48 0.22 -15.76
C VAL A 226 1.21 1.26 -16.84
N GLU A 227 1.53 2.53 -16.56
CA GLU A 227 1.30 3.65 -17.48
C GLU A 227 2.17 3.61 -18.76
N LYS A 228 3.29 2.87 -18.74
CA LYS A 228 4.13 2.66 -19.93
C LYS A 228 3.58 1.64 -20.92
N TYR A 229 2.69 0.75 -20.47
CA TYR A 229 2.03 -0.17 -21.38
C TYR A 229 0.88 0.54 -22.11
N GLU A 230 0.82 0.40 -23.43
CA GLU A 230 -0.26 0.96 -24.25
C GLU A 230 -1.65 0.50 -23.77
N LYS A 231 -1.72 -0.72 -23.23
CA LYS A 231 -2.95 -1.34 -22.70
C LYS A 231 -3.18 -1.10 -21.20
N GLY A 232 -2.34 -0.28 -20.56
CA GLY A 232 -2.41 0.02 -19.13
C GLY A 232 -2.86 1.46 -18.89
N LYS A 233 -3.83 1.62 -17.98
CA LYS A 233 -4.35 2.94 -17.60
C LYS A 233 -4.58 3.01 -16.10
N ILE A 234 -4.21 4.15 -15.47
CA ILE A 234 -4.58 4.47 -14.09
C ILE A 234 -5.38 5.77 -14.08
N ILE A 235 -6.58 5.72 -13.50
CA ILE A 235 -7.45 6.88 -13.30
C ILE A 235 -7.36 7.27 -11.83
N TYR A 236 -6.67 8.36 -11.55
CA TYR A 236 -6.48 8.89 -10.20
C TYR A 236 -7.63 9.80 -9.78
N SER A 237 -7.66 10.18 -8.50
CA SER A 237 -8.64 11.11 -7.91
C SER A 237 -10.08 10.70 -8.22
N THR A 238 -10.32 9.39 -8.31
CA THR A 238 -11.59 8.82 -8.78
C THR A 238 -12.01 7.67 -7.85
N SER A 239 -13.19 7.77 -7.30
CA SER A 239 -13.75 6.80 -6.36
C SER A 239 -14.75 5.88 -7.05
N VAL A 240 -14.58 4.58 -6.90
CA VAL A 240 -15.59 3.59 -7.32
C VAL A 240 -16.81 3.73 -6.41
N THR A 241 -18.00 3.79 -6.99
CA THR A 241 -19.26 4.02 -6.28
C THR A 241 -20.08 2.76 -6.11
N ASP A 242 -20.13 1.91 -7.12
CA ASP A 242 -20.91 0.66 -7.13
C ASP A 242 -20.41 -0.32 -8.20
N LEU A 243 -20.77 -1.60 -8.04
CA LEU A 243 -20.44 -2.65 -8.99
C LEU A 243 -21.54 -2.81 -10.04
N ILE A 244 -21.13 -3.06 -11.27
CA ILE A 244 -22.03 -3.40 -12.38
C ILE A 244 -22.19 -4.91 -12.46
N LYS A 245 -23.43 -5.40 -12.44
CA LYS A 245 -23.75 -6.81 -12.64
C LYS A 245 -24.46 -6.99 -13.99
N ASP A 246 -24.18 -8.10 -14.65
CA ASP A 246 -24.94 -8.54 -15.82
C ASP A 246 -26.25 -9.23 -15.43
N GLU A 247 -27.02 -9.66 -16.42
CA GLU A 247 -28.31 -10.34 -16.22
C GLU A 247 -28.20 -11.67 -15.45
N SER A 248 -27.02 -12.28 -15.42
CA SER A 248 -26.74 -13.49 -14.64
C SER A 248 -26.36 -13.20 -13.18
N GLY A 249 -26.19 -11.92 -12.82
CA GLY A 249 -25.71 -11.47 -11.52
C GLY A 249 -24.18 -11.46 -11.40
N ARG A 250 -23.44 -11.75 -12.47
CA ARG A 250 -21.98 -11.69 -12.48
C ARG A 250 -21.51 -10.24 -12.48
N VAL A 251 -20.51 -9.92 -11.67
CA VAL A 251 -19.86 -8.61 -11.68
C VAL A 251 -19.03 -8.46 -12.95
N VAL A 252 -19.34 -7.43 -13.75
CA VAL A 252 -18.73 -7.15 -15.06
C VAL A 252 -18.11 -5.77 -15.16
N GLY A 253 -18.04 -5.04 -14.06
CA GLY A 253 -17.47 -3.68 -14.03
C GLY A 253 -17.83 -2.93 -12.76
N PHE A 254 -17.60 -1.63 -12.80
CA PHE A 254 -18.02 -0.70 -11.75
C PHE A 254 -18.24 0.71 -12.31
N HIS A 255 -19.08 1.48 -11.60
CA HIS A 255 -19.18 2.92 -11.78
C HIS A 255 -18.19 3.63 -10.88
N ALA A 256 -17.70 4.77 -11.33
CA ALA A 256 -16.81 5.59 -10.53
C ALA A 256 -17.06 7.08 -10.75
N LYS A 257 -16.67 7.90 -9.77
CA LYS A 257 -16.83 9.36 -9.78
C LYS A 257 -15.49 10.03 -9.55
N GLY A 258 -15.08 10.83 -10.50
CA GLY A 258 -13.92 11.70 -10.41
C GLY A 258 -14.18 12.90 -9.49
N GLU A 259 -13.16 13.40 -8.80
CA GLU A 259 -13.27 14.60 -7.97
C GLU A 259 -13.59 15.85 -8.80
N ASN A 260 -13.16 15.86 -10.06
CA ASN A 260 -13.56 16.90 -11.01
C ASN A 260 -15.03 16.82 -11.42
N GLY A 261 -15.78 15.81 -10.97
CA GLY A 261 -17.17 15.61 -11.31
C GLY A 261 -17.44 14.64 -12.47
N ALA A 262 -16.44 14.20 -13.23
CA ALA A 262 -16.60 13.20 -14.29
C ALA A 262 -17.16 11.88 -13.74
N SER A 263 -18.02 11.26 -14.51
CA SER A 263 -18.61 9.94 -14.19
C SER A 263 -18.03 8.89 -15.12
N TYR A 264 -17.71 7.74 -14.57
CA TYR A 264 -17.09 6.63 -15.30
C TYR A 264 -17.98 5.39 -15.22
N THR A 265 -18.14 4.71 -16.36
CA THR A 265 -18.68 3.35 -16.46
C THR A 265 -17.57 2.48 -17.03
N LEU A 266 -16.96 1.65 -16.18
CA LEU A 266 -15.80 0.85 -16.55
C LEU A 266 -16.18 -0.62 -16.53
N ARG A 267 -16.05 -1.30 -17.68
CA ARG A 267 -16.41 -2.69 -17.86
C ARG A 267 -15.19 -3.57 -18.12
N GLY A 268 -15.26 -4.81 -17.67
CA GLY A 268 -14.20 -5.79 -17.89
C GLY A 268 -14.71 -7.22 -17.88
N LYS A 269 -13.94 -8.11 -18.51
CA LYS A 269 -14.18 -9.56 -18.43
C LYS A 269 -13.99 -10.09 -17.01
N ALA A 270 -13.18 -9.38 -16.21
CA ALA A 270 -13.00 -9.61 -14.79
C ALA A 270 -12.86 -8.29 -14.02
N VAL A 271 -13.27 -8.32 -12.75
CA VAL A 271 -13.16 -7.19 -11.81
C VAL A 271 -12.30 -7.62 -10.63
N CYS A 272 -11.32 -6.78 -10.25
CA CYS A 272 -10.48 -6.99 -9.09
C CYS A 272 -10.72 -5.90 -8.05
N LEU A 273 -11.14 -6.30 -6.85
CA LEU A 273 -11.29 -5.41 -5.70
C LEU A 273 -9.99 -5.41 -4.89
N ALA A 274 -9.15 -4.40 -5.09
CA ALA A 274 -7.86 -4.20 -4.44
C ALA A 274 -7.81 -2.91 -3.61
N SER A 275 -8.95 -2.49 -3.06
CA SER A 275 -9.16 -1.21 -2.38
C SER A 275 -8.55 -1.13 -0.97
N GLY A 276 -7.97 -2.21 -0.47
CA GLY A 276 -7.42 -2.30 0.88
C GLY A 276 -8.48 -2.64 1.94
N GLY A 277 -8.19 -2.30 3.20
CA GLY A 277 -9.02 -2.64 4.35
C GLY A 277 -9.91 -1.51 4.85
N PHE A 278 -10.33 -1.59 6.13
CA PHE A 278 -11.31 -0.70 6.74
C PHE A 278 -10.81 0.01 8.01
N ALA A 279 -9.50 0.08 8.23
CA ALA A 279 -8.91 0.61 9.46
C ALA A 279 -9.19 2.12 9.74
N LYS A 280 -9.77 2.84 8.79
CA LYS A 280 -10.25 4.23 8.94
C LYS A 280 -11.77 4.33 8.95
N ASN A 281 -12.48 3.20 9.08
CA ASN A 281 -13.93 3.16 9.19
C ASN A 281 -14.34 2.68 10.60
N PRO A 282 -14.74 3.58 11.51
CA PRO A 282 -15.07 3.23 12.89
C PRO A 282 -16.24 2.24 13.00
N GLU A 283 -17.19 2.29 12.08
CA GLU A 283 -18.36 1.39 12.09
C GLU A 283 -17.95 -0.03 11.71
N MET A 284 -17.12 -0.17 10.66
CA MET A 284 -16.58 -1.47 10.27
C MET A 284 -15.62 -2.03 11.32
N LEU A 285 -14.82 -1.18 11.97
CA LEU A 285 -13.98 -1.61 13.10
C LEU A 285 -14.82 -2.16 14.25
N LYS A 286 -15.85 -1.45 14.67
CA LYS A 286 -16.78 -1.93 15.73
C LYS A 286 -17.48 -3.24 15.34
N LYS A 287 -17.79 -3.41 14.06
CA LYS A 287 -18.49 -4.61 13.57
C LYS A 287 -17.56 -5.82 13.43
N TYR A 288 -16.39 -5.64 12.82
CA TYR A 288 -15.52 -6.75 12.41
C TYR A 288 -14.26 -6.93 13.26
N SER A 289 -13.88 -5.90 14.04
CA SER A 289 -12.70 -5.92 14.92
C SER A 289 -12.96 -5.14 16.21
N PRO A 290 -14.00 -5.51 16.99
CA PRO A 290 -14.45 -4.72 18.14
C PRO A 290 -13.38 -4.50 19.19
N ASP A 291 -12.51 -5.48 19.45
CA ASP A 291 -11.42 -5.36 20.44
C ASP A 291 -10.36 -4.32 20.05
N TYR A 292 -10.32 -3.93 18.79
CA TYR A 292 -9.36 -2.98 18.25
C TYR A 292 -9.99 -1.66 17.80
N ALA A 293 -11.31 -1.49 18.02
CA ALA A 293 -12.05 -0.34 17.48
C ALA A 293 -11.52 1.01 17.97
N ASP A 294 -10.98 1.06 19.18
CA ASP A 294 -10.45 2.27 19.81
C ASP A 294 -8.94 2.47 19.59
N PHE A 295 -8.28 1.57 18.85
CA PHE A 295 -6.86 1.69 18.55
C PHE A 295 -6.59 2.72 17.47
N PHE A 296 -5.39 3.30 17.52
CA PHE A 296 -4.90 4.13 16.43
C PHE A 296 -4.29 3.27 15.33
N PHE A 297 -4.76 3.47 14.11
CA PHE A 297 -4.24 2.77 12.93
C PHE A 297 -3.38 3.70 12.08
N ASN A 298 -2.10 3.33 11.90
CA ASN A 298 -1.19 4.00 10.98
C ASN A 298 -1.33 3.41 9.58
N CYS A 299 -2.22 3.95 8.79
CA CYS A 299 -2.49 3.52 7.42
C CYS A 299 -3.00 4.69 6.58
N ALA A 300 -3.13 4.50 5.28
CA ALA A 300 -3.70 5.51 4.40
C ALA A 300 -5.11 5.91 4.82
N SER A 301 -5.43 7.20 4.76
CA SER A 301 -6.76 7.73 5.09
C SER A 301 -7.88 7.14 4.21
N SER A 302 -7.49 6.56 3.08
CA SER A 302 -8.39 5.90 2.13
C SER A 302 -8.80 4.47 2.52
N MET A 303 -8.37 3.95 3.69
CA MET A 303 -8.71 2.61 4.18
C MET A 303 -10.08 2.60 4.85
N THR A 304 -11.12 2.81 4.09
CA THR A 304 -12.50 3.06 4.54
C THR A 304 -13.47 1.91 4.23
N GLY A 305 -12.97 0.84 3.57
CA GLY A 305 -13.66 -0.46 3.47
C GLY A 305 -14.71 -0.57 2.35
N GLU A 306 -14.82 0.41 1.45
CA GLU A 306 -15.85 0.40 0.39
C GLU A 306 -15.81 -0.85 -0.48
N GLY A 307 -14.61 -1.28 -0.91
CA GLY A 307 -14.49 -2.48 -1.74
C GLY A 307 -14.84 -3.77 -0.99
N ILE A 308 -14.63 -3.80 0.33
CA ILE A 308 -15.09 -4.92 1.16
C ILE A 308 -16.62 -4.95 1.19
N GLN A 309 -17.25 -3.79 1.44
CA GLN A 309 -18.71 -3.69 1.43
C GLN A 309 -19.30 -4.07 0.07
N MET A 310 -18.71 -3.57 -1.03
CA MET A 310 -19.13 -3.96 -2.39
C MET A 310 -19.00 -5.47 -2.64
N GLY A 311 -17.94 -6.09 -2.10
CA GLY A 311 -17.76 -7.54 -2.18
C GLY A 311 -18.86 -8.29 -1.42
N ILE A 312 -19.25 -7.82 -0.22
CA ILE A 312 -20.36 -8.38 0.55
C ILE A 312 -21.67 -8.21 -0.22
N ASP A 313 -21.93 -7.04 -0.78
CA ASP A 313 -23.16 -6.74 -1.55
C ASP A 313 -23.22 -7.55 -2.86
N ALA A 314 -22.06 -8.02 -3.33
CA ALA A 314 -21.96 -8.94 -4.45
C ALA A 314 -22.17 -10.41 -4.08
N GLY A 315 -22.36 -10.74 -2.79
CA GLY A 315 -22.58 -12.09 -2.30
C GLY A 315 -21.39 -12.71 -1.59
N GLY A 316 -20.32 -11.92 -1.33
CA GLY A 316 -19.17 -12.32 -0.53
C GLY A 316 -19.46 -12.26 0.98
N TYR A 317 -18.48 -12.69 1.77
CA TYR A 317 -18.55 -12.63 3.23
C TYR A 317 -17.20 -12.23 3.82
N VAL A 318 -17.20 -11.79 5.08
CA VAL A 318 -15.99 -11.48 5.85
C VAL A 318 -15.68 -12.67 6.76
N GLU A 319 -14.48 -13.23 6.63
CA GLU A 319 -14.06 -14.41 7.40
C GLU A 319 -13.11 -14.02 8.56
N CYS A 320 -12.34 -12.97 8.42
CA CYS A 320 -11.32 -12.57 9.39
C CYS A 320 -11.87 -11.59 10.43
N GLU A 321 -12.81 -12.02 11.25
CA GLU A 321 -13.40 -11.18 12.30
C GLU A 321 -12.44 -10.99 13.48
N ASN A 322 -12.54 -9.82 14.14
CA ASN A 322 -11.81 -9.44 15.35
C ASN A 322 -10.27 -9.56 15.24
N ARG A 323 -9.71 -9.13 14.12
CA ARG A 323 -8.27 -9.17 13.86
C ARG A 323 -7.71 -7.80 13.55
N ALA A 324 -6.54 -7.53 14.09
CA ALA A 324 -5.67 -6.42 13.72
C ALA A 324 -4.22 -6.88 13.82
N LEU A 325 -3.33 -6.29 13.02
CA LEU A 325 -1.91 -6.40 13.25
C LEU A 325 -1.51 -5.27 14.19
N PRO A 326 -1.27 -5.54 15.49
CA PRO A 326 -0.79 -4.54 16.41
C PRO A 326 0.64 -4.16 16.00
N ALA A 327 0.81 -2.96 15.48
CA ALA A 327 2.13 -2.37 15.39
C ALA A 327 2.39 -1.58 16.67
N PHE A 328 3.53 -1.83 17.28
CA PHE A 328 3.90 -1.37 18.60
C PHE A 328 3.81 0.14 18.78
N LEU A 329 3.23 0.53 19.91
CA LEU A 329 3.32 1.78 20.65
C LEU A 329 3.60 3.06 19.85
N SER A 330 2.55 3.82 19.60
CA SER A 330 2.71 5.26 19.41
C SER A 330 3.06 5.91 20.76
N SER A 331 3.89 6.96 20.74
CA SER A 331 4.10 7.77 21.93
C SER A 331 2.75 8.27 22.46
N TYR A 332 2.56 8.21 23.76
CA TYR A 332 1.37 8.75 24.43
C TYR A 332 1.10 10.22 24.09
N LYS A 333 2.13 10.99 23.80
CA LYS A 333 2.05 12.43 23.48
C LYS A 333 1.93 12.74 21.99
N SER A 334 2.31 11.83 21.11
CA SER A 334 2.27 12.03 19.67
C SER A 334 1.71 10.80 18.98
N LYS A 335 0.53 10.93 18.42
CA LYS A 335 -0.09 9.88 17.60
C LYS A 335 0.65 9.60 16.28
N PHE A 336 1.76 10.29 16.02
CA PHE A 336 2.54 10.19 14.81
C PHE A 336 3.92 9.54 14.99
N GLU A 337 4.36 9.33 16.23
CA GLU A 337 5.61 8.65 16.51
C GLU A 337 5.38 7.17 16.71
N LEU A 338 5.81 6.38 15.73
CA LEU A 338 5.98 4.95 15.88
C LEU A 338 7.34 4.71 16.56
N ALA A 339 7.31 4.38 17.83
CA ALA A 339 8.51 3.92 18.50
C ALA A 339 8.72 2.43 18.19
N PHE A 340 9.65 2.12 17.29
CA PHE A 340 10.15 0.75 17.10
C PHE A 340 11.12 0.37 18.21
N ILE A 341 10.64 0.31 19.45
CA ILE A 341 11.46 0.05 20.63
C ILE A 341 12.00 -1.39 20.63
N HIS A 342 11.35 -2.29 19.92
CA HIS A 342 11.65 -3.72 20.01
C HIS A 342 12.80 -4.20 19.11
N GLN A 343 13.24 -3.38 18.15
CA GLN A 343 14.21 -3.84 17.15
C GLN A 343 15.68 -3.58 17.51
N SER A 344 15.96 -2.78 18.51
CA SER A 344 17.33 -2.30 18.75
C SER A 344 17.90 -2.57 20.13
N ALA A 345 17.13 -3.01 21.12
CA ALA A 345 17.65 -3.39 22.44
C ALA A 345 16.65 -4.27 23.21
N PRO A 346 17.13 -5.24 24.00
CA PRO A 346 16.28 -5.92 24.96
C PRO A 346 15.78 -4.88 25.98
N GLY A 347 14.49 -4.68 26.02
CA GLY A 347 13.83 -3.75 26.93
C GLY A 347 12.60 -4.40 27.56
N ILE A 348 12.26 -3.93 28.76
CA ILE A 348 11.01 -4.28 29.41
C ILE A 348 9.99 -3.22 29.03
N MET A 349 8.85 -3.64 28.49
CA MET A 349 7.72 -2.74 28.30
C MET A 349 7.01 -2.52 29.63
N ALA A 350 6.86 -1.27 30.01
CA ALA A 350 6.13 -0.90 31.23
C ALA A 350 5.01 0.10 30.90
N ASN A 351 3.92 0.01 31.63
CA ASN A 351 2.88 1.04 31.58
C ASN A 351 3.38 2.35 32.25
N ILE A 352 2.55 3.38 32.23
CA ILE A 352 2.90 4.67 32.85
C ILE A 352 3.08 4.61 34.37
N LYS A 353 2.70 3.50 35.02
CA LYS A 353 2.91 3.22 36.44
C LYS A 353 4.19 2.44 36.71
N GLY A 354 4.88 1.98 35.67
CA GLY A 354 6.08 1.18 35.77
C GLY A 354 5.83 -0.34 35.82
N ASP A 355 4.60 -0.81 35.68
CA ASP A 355 4.28 -2.23 35.66
C ASP A 355 4.73 -2.86 34.33
N ASN A 356 5.34 -4.04 34.40
CA ASN A 356 5.71 -4.80 33.21
C ASN A 356 4.45 -5.27 32.49
N ILE A 357 4.34 -4.97 31.19
CA ILE A 357 3.16 -5.29 30.36
C ILE A 357 3.49 -6.20 29.16
N GLY A 358 4.72 -6.72 29.08
CA GLY A 358 5.16 -7.60 27.99
C GLY A 358 6.11 -8.68 28.43
#